data_30b392fc29aed8ec3e0dae6abc8c4384
#
_entry.id   30b392fc29aed8ec3e0dae6abc8c4384
#
_cell.length_a   1.000
_cell.length_b   1.000
_cell.length_c   1.000
_cell.angle_alpha   90.00
_cell.angle_beta   90.00
_cell.angle_gamma   90.00
#
_symmetry.space_group_name_H-M   'P 1'
#
loop_
_entity.id
_entity.type
_entity.pdbx_description
1 polymer ?
#
loop_
_entity_poly.entity_id
_entity_poly.type
_entity_poly.pdbx_seq_one_letter_code
_entity_poly.pdbx_strand_id
1 'polypeptide(L)'
;MNLRRLAAALSIVAAGLLVAAEFTTVFEVTVGSLEVVQRSATGGENHGYALLVVAVFAVVLTLLGLRGGGRAPGLALVALGAVVLVVALAVDLPDTRGSGRLPESLAYEDARARAGAALGLELVGGVLLVAAGGLLAAAGGGAPVGRRPASG
;
A
#
# COMPACT_ATOMS: atom_id res chain seq x y z
N MET A 1 17.97 17.99 -4.79
CA MET A 1 17.37 16.75 -5.37
C MET A 1 16.15 17.16 -6.18
N ASN A 2 16.00 16.68 -7.43
CA ASN A 2 14.86 17.04 -8.28
C ASN A 2 13.59 16.30 -7.77
N LEU A 3 12.46 17.03 -7.62
CA LEU A 3 11.17 16.49 -7.13
C LEU A 3 10.74 15.20 -7.84
N ARG A 4 10.97 15.11 -9.15
CA ARG A 4 10.66 13.90 -9.93
C ARG A 4 11.50 12.70 -9.50
N ARG A 5 12.79 12.88 -9.20
CA ARG A 5 13.66 11.80 -8.73
C ARG A 5 13.27 11.36 -7.32
N LEU A 6 12.90 12.30 -6.47
CA LEU A 6 12.39 12.00 -5.14
C LEU A 6 11.09 11.19 -5.22
N ALA A 7 10.13 11.64 -6.04
CA ALA A 7 8.88 10.92 -6.25
C ALA A 7 9.11 9.49 -6.77
N ALA A 8 10.03 9.32 -7.74
CA ALA A 8 10.38 8.00 -8.25
C ALA A 8 11.00 7.10 -7.17
N ALA A 9 11.94 7.62 -6.38
CA ALA A 9 12.54 6.85 -5.30
C ALA A 9 11.50 6.41 -4.26
N LEU A 10 10.61 7.32 -3.82
CA LEU A 10 9.53 7.00 -2.87
C LEU A 10 8.58 5.94 -3.44
N SER A 11 8.19 6.04 -4.71
CA SER A 11 7.32 5.07 -5.35
C SER A 11 7.95 3.69 -5.48
N ILE A 12 9.25 3.60 -5.80
CA ILE A 12 9.98 2.33 -5.87
C ILE A 12 10.08 1.69 -4.48
N VAL A 13 10.39 2.49 -3.45
CA VAL A 13 10.43 2.01 -2.06
C VAL A 13 9.04 1.52 -1.65
N ALA A 14 7.98 2.28 -1.94
CA ALA A 14 6.60 1.89 -1.66
C ALA A 14 6.23 0.56 -2.35
N ALA A 15 6.55 0.41 -3.65
CA ALA A 15 6.31 -0.84 -4.37
C ALA A 15 7.05 -2.02 -3.72
N GLY A 16 8.31 -1.83 -3.31
CA GLY A 16 9.08 -2.85 -2.59
C GLY A 16 8.45 -3.25 -1.25
N LEU A 17 7.92 -2.28 -0.49
CA LEU A 17 7.23 -2.54 0.77
C LEU A 17 5.93 -3.32 0.56
N LEU A 18 5.15 -2.98 -0.49
CA LEU A 18 3.92 -3.72 -0.82
C LEU A 18 4.22 -5.15 -1.27
N VAL A 19 5.28 -5.35 -2.06
CA VAL A 19 5.75 -6.71 -2.38
C VAL A 19 6.14 -7.47 -1.13
N ALA A 20 6.90 -6.85 -0.22
CA ALA A 20 7.29 -7.48 1.04
C ALA A 20 6.08 -7.81 1.92
N ALA A 21 5.04 -6.97 1.94
CA ALA A 21 3.80 -7.21 2.69
C ALA A 21 3.11 -8.50 2.26
N GLU A 22 3.11 -8.84 0.96
CA GLU A 22 2.49 -10.07 0.45
C GLU A 22 3.13 -11.35 1.02
N PHE A 23 4.42 -11.29 1.35
CA PHE A 23 5.17 -12.45 1.88
C PHE A 23 5.36 -12.41 3.40
N THR A 24 4.80 -11.41 4.06
CA THR A 24 4.84 -11.29 5.52
C THR A 24 3.46 -11.53 6.15
N THR A 25 3.45 -11.82 7.43
CA THR A 25 2.22 -12.13 8.17
C THR A 25 1.38 -10.89 8.38
N VAL A 26 0.09 -10.94 7.99
CA VAL A 26 -0.91 -9.88 8.23
C VAL A 26 -1.43 -9.98 9.66
N PHE A 27 -1.82 -11.19 10.07
CA PHE A 27 -2.29 -11.44 11.43
C PHE A 27 -1.86 -12.83 11.92
N GLU A 28 -1.78 -12.95 13.24
CA GLU A 28 -1.54 -14.21 13.95
C GLU A 28 -2.64 -14.39 14.99
N VAL A 29 -3.19 -15.58 15.07
CA VAL A 29 -4.14 -15.97 16.13
C VAL A 29 -3.40 -16.81 17.14
N THR A 30 -3.27 -16.29 18.35
CA THR A 30 -2.66 -16.97 19.50
C THR A 30 -3.73 -17.46 20.47
N VAL A 31 -3.46 -18.60 21.10
CA VAL A 31 -4.41 -19.25 22.03
C VAL A 31 -3.69 -19.61 23.34
N GLY A 32 -4.39 -19.34 24.44
CA GLY A 32 -3.97 -19.71 25.79
C GLY A 32 -2.87 -18.82 26.36
N SER A 33 -2.48 -19.10 27.59
CA SER A 33 -1.48 -18.33 28.36
C SER A 33 -0.05 -18.42 27.81
N LEU A 34 0.24 -19.43 26.98
CA LEU A 34 1.54 -19.62 26.34
C LEU A 34 1.65 -18.99 24.96
N GLU A 35 0.60 -18.26 24.52
CA GLU A 35 0.54 -17.57 23.22
C GLU A 35 0.95 -18.47 22.03
N VAL A 36 0.46 -19.72 22.00
CA VAL A 36 0.75 -20.64 20.92
C VAL A 36 0.03 -20.16 19.64
N VAL A 37 0.78 -19.93 18.56
CA VAL A 37 0.22 -19.55 17.27
C VAL A 37 -0.53 -20.74 16.68
N GLN A 38 -1.84 -20.60 16.53
CA GLN A 38 -2.72 -21.63 15.93
C GLN A 38 -3.03 -21.35 14.47
N ARG A 39 -3.04 -20.07 14.07
CA ARG A 39 -3.32 -19.65 12.70
C ARG A 39 -2.55 -18.38 12.39
N SER A 40 -1.97 -18.32 11.20
CA SER A 40 -1.40 -17.10 10.63
C SER A 40 -1.77 -17.04 9.15
N ALA A 41 -1.88 -15.84 8.61
CA ALA A 41 -2.05 -15.63 7.17
C ALA A 41 -1.05 -14.59 6.68
N THR A 42 -0.48 -14.83 5.52
CA THR A 42 0.35 -13.84 4.81
C THR A 42 -0.52 -12.88 4.02
N GLY A 43 0.03 -11.73 3.59
CA GLY A 43 -0.67 -10.78 2.71
C GLY A 43 -1.17 -11.46 1.44
N GLY A 44 -0.33 -12.28 0.79
CA GLY A 44 -0.69 -13.00 -0.41
C GLY A 44 -1.85 -13.97 -0.24
N GLU A 45 -1.92 -14.67 0.89
CA GLU A 45 -3.05 -15.55 1.22
C GLU A 45 -4.33 -14.77 1.52
N ASN A 46 -4.21 -13.59 2.16
CA ASN A 46 -5.35 -12.75 2.53
C ASN A 46 -5.93 -11.99 1.34
N HIS A 47 -5.09 -11.46 0.46
CA HIS A 47 -5.47 -10.58 -0.65
C HIS A 47 -5.35 -11.21 -2.04
N GLY A 48 -4.96 -12.49 -2.14
CA GLY A 48 -4.77 -13.16 -3.43
C GLY A 48 -3.70 -12.47 -4.30
N TYR A 49 -2.64 -11.97 -3.67
CA TYR A 49 -1.52 -11.26 -4.30
C TYR A 49 -1.90 -9.94 -4.99
N ALA A 50 -2.98 -9.29 -4.55
CA ALA A 50 -3.44 -8.03 -5.13
C ALA A 50 -2.42 -6.88 -4.97
N LEU A 51 -1.65 -6.85 -3.88
CA LEU A 51 -0.63 -5.83 -3.65
C LEU A 51 0.56 -5.95 -4.62
N LEU A 52 0.86 -7.14 -5.14
CA LEU A 52 1.83 -7.30 -6.24
C LEU A 52 1.36 -6.57 -7.50
N VAL A 53 0.07 -6.70 -7.84
CA VAL A 53 -0.52 -5.99 -8.99
C VAL A 53 -0.42 -4.48 -8.76
N VAL A 54 -0.76 -4.00 -7.56
CA VAL A 54 -0.62 -2.60 -7.17
C VAL A 54 0.84 -2.13 -7.31
N ALA A 55 1.81 -2.91 -6.84
CA ALA A 55 3.23 -2.58 -6.94
C ALA A 55 3.69 -2.44 -8.40
N VAL A 56 3.26 -3.35 -9.29
CA VAL A 56 3.54 -3.26 -10.73
C VAL A 56 2.95 -1.99 -11.33
N PHE A 57 1.67 -1.69 -11.05
CA PHE A 57 1.05 -0.45 -11.51
C PHE A 57 1.75 0.79 -10.99
N ALA A 58 2.20 0.81 -9.72
CA ALA A 58 2.95 1.91 -9.15
C ALA A 58 4.26 2.19 -9.92
N VAL A 59 5.00 1.14 -10.27
CA VAL A 59 6.23 1.26 -11.09
C VAL A 59 5.90 1.79 -12.48
N VAL A 60 4.90 1.22 -13.15
CA VAL A 60 4.49 1.66 -14.51
C VAL A 60 4.07 3.13 -14.52
N LEU A 61 3.20 3.55 -13.58
CA LEU A 61 2.75 4.93 -13.46
C LEU A 61 3.90 5.88 -13.17
N THR A 62 4.87 5.46 -12.35
CA THR A 62 6.08 6.24 -12.09
C THR A 62 6.89 6.45 -13.36
N LEU A 63 7.12 5.40 -14.14
CA LEU A 63 7.86 5.49 -15.40
C LEU A 63 7.14 6.39 -16.42
N LEU A 64 5.82 6.28 -16.54
CA LEU A 64 5.01 7.16 -17.38
C LEU A 64 5.10 8.61 -16.94
N GLY A 65 5.02 8.87 -15.64
CA GLY A 65 5.14 10.21 -15.09
C GLY A 65 6.52 10.85 -15.30
N LEU A 66 7.58 10.05 -15.30
CA LEU A 66 8.94 10.53 -15.60
C LEU A 66 9.11 10.88 -17.08
N ARG A 67 8.45 10.15 -17.99
CA ARG A 67 8.60 10.33 -19.45
C ARG A 67 7.72 11.41 -20.04
N GLY A 68 6.47 11.52 -19.62
CA GLY A 68 5.44 12.24 -20.37
C GLY A 68 4.75 13.42 -19.67
N GLY A 69 5.14 13.78 -18.46
CA GLY A 69 4.42 14.82 -17.72
C GLY A 69 3.61 14.23 -16.55
N GLY A 70 3.97 14.62 -15.35
CA GLY A 70 3.67 13.91 -14.11
C GLY A 70 2.25 14.01 -13.57
N ARG A 71 1.37 14.88 -14.10
CA ARG A 71 0.10 15.18 -13.41
C ARG A 71 -0.88 14.00 -13.40
N ALA A 72 -1.19 13.42 -14.54
CA ALA A 72 -2.15 12.31 -14.60
C ALA A 72 -1.61 11.03 -13.94
N PRO A 73 -0.39 10.55 -14.26
CA PRO A 73 0.21 9.42 -13.55
C PRO A 73 0.39 9.68 -12.05
N GLY A 74 0.71 10.92 -11.65
CA GLY A 74 0.82 11.30 -10.25
C GLY A 74 -0.52 11.17 -9.50
N LEU A 75 -1.62 11.66 -10.08
CA LEU A 75 -2.95 11.50 -9.49
C LEU A 75 -3.38 10.02 -9.42
N ALA A 76 -3.03 9.23 -10.45
CA ALA A 76 -3.29 7.80 -10.43
C ALA A 76 -2.52 7.08 -9.31
N LEU A 77 -1.26 7.49 -9.03
CA LEU A 77 -0.49 6.98 -7.88
C LEU A 77 -1.13 7.36 -6.54
N VAL A 78 -1.64 8.60 -6.42
CA VAL A 78 -2.38 9.02 -5.21
C VAL A 78 -3.61 8.14 -5.01
N ALA A 79 -4.40 7.91 -6.06
CA ALA A 79 -5.57 7.05 -5.98
C ALA A 79 -5.20 5.61 -5.60
N LEU A 80 -4.13 5.07 -6.19
CA LEU A 80 -3.63 3.73 -5.90
C LEU A 80 -3.19 3.60 -4.42
N GLY A 81 -2.43 4.58 -3.91
CA GLY A 81 -2.03 4.63 -2.51
C GLY A 81 -3.22 4.77 -1.55
N ALA A 82 -4.25 5.55 -1.93
CA ALA A 82 -5.48 5.66 -1.15
C ALA A 82 -6.23 4.33 -1.08
N VAL A 83 -6.29 3.57 -2.18
CA VAL A 83 -6.90 2.22 -2.19
C VAL A 83 -6.15 1.29 -1.24
N VAL A 84 -4.81 1.27 -1.27
CA VAL A 84 -4.01 0.47 -0.33
C VAL A 84 -4.32 0.84 1.13
N LEU A 85 -4.39 2.14 1.44
CA LEU A 85 -4.71 2.60 2.80
C LEU A 85 -6.13 2.19 3.22
N VAL A 86 -7.11 2.24 2.31
CA VAL A 86 -8.47 1.79 2.60
C VAL A 86 -8.50 0.29 2.88
N VAL A 87 -7.79 -0.52 2.10
CA VAL A 87 -7.69 -1.97 2.35
C VAL A 87 -7.07 -2.23 3.71
N ALA A 88 -5.90 -1.66 4.00
CA ALA A 88 -5.20 -1.84 5.27
C ALA A 88 -6.05 -1.42 6.49
N LEU A 89 -6.81 -0.33 6.39
CA LEU A 89 -7.60 0.20 7.52
C LEU A 89 -8.99 -0.43 7.64
N ALA A 90 -9.63 -0.76 6.53
CA ALA A 90 -11.02 -1.24 6.53
C ALA A 90 -11.14 -2.78 6.48
N VAL A 91 -10.11 -3.47 5.97
CA VAL A 91 -10.09 -4.93 5.86
C VAL A 91 -9.13 -5.53 6.89
N ASP A 92 -7.84 -5.17 6.83
CA ASP A 92 -6.82 -5.85 7.61
C ASP A 92 -6.80 -5.45 9.09
N LEU A 93 -6.97 -4.16 9.38
CA LEU A 93 -6.96 -3.68 10.76
C LEU A 93 -8.06 -4.28 11.64
N PRO A 94 -9.32 -4.47 11.19
CA PRO A 94 -10.34 -5.18 11.95
C PRO A 94 -9.96 -6.63 12.26
N ASP A 95 -9.34 -7.35 11.30
CA ASP A 95 -8.96 -8.75 11.48
C ASP A 95 -7.90 -8.94 12.57
N THR A 96 -7.05 -7.91 12.80
CA THR A 96 -6.04 -7.92 13.87
C THR A 96 -6.60 -7.67 15.27
N ARG A 97 -7.87 -7.29 15.38
CA ARG A 97 -8.54 -6.98 16.66
C ARG A 97 -9.55 -8.04 17.11
N GLY A 98 -9.67 -9.10 16.32
CA GLY A 98 -10.57 -10.22 16.64
C GLY A 98 -10.19 -10.89 17.96
N SER A 99 -11.18 -11.12 18.81
CA SER A 99 -11.07 -11.94 20.04
C SER A 99 -12.32 -12.79 20.18
N GLY A 100 -12.18 -14.03 20.69
CA GLY A 100 -13.31 -14.91 20.92
C GLY A 100 -12.96 -16.38 20.77
N ARG A 101 -14.01 -17.21 20.59
CA ARG A 101 -13.86 -18.65 20.38
C ARG A 101 -13.55 -18.93 18.90
N LEU A 102 -12.58 -19.79 18.66
CA LEU A 102 -12.40 -20.36 17.32
C LEU A 102 -13.58 -21.30 16.99
N PRO A 103 -14.25 -21.15 15.83
CA PRO A 103 -15.46 -21.93 15.49
C PRO A 103 -15.27 -23.45 15.49
N GLU A 104 -14.04 -23.91 15.30
CA GLU A 104 -13.70 -25.32 15.13
C GLU A 104 -13.24 -26.03 16.40
N SER A 105 -13.10 -25.31 17.54
CA SER A 105 -12.70 -25.96 18.78
C SER A 105 -13.44 -25.39 19.99
N LEU A 106 -14.21 -26.25 20.65
CA LEU A 106 -14.85 -25.96 21.92
C LEU A 106 -13.85 -25.78 23.10
N ALA A 107 -12.56 -26.03 22.84
CA ALA A 107 -11.51 -26.09 23.88
C ALA A 107 -10.79 -24.78 24.12
N TYR A 108 -10.93 -23.75 23.27
CA TYR A 108 -10.15 -22.52 23.36
C TYR A 108 -11.03 -21.31 23.64
N GLU A 109 -11.04 -20.87 24.88
CA GLU A 109 -11.85 -19.72 25.33
C GLU A 109 -11.15 -18.38 25.11
N ASP A 110 -9.80 -18.35 24.96
CA ASP A 110 -8.97 -17.14 24.88
C ASP A 110 -8.15 -17.08 23.57
N ALA A 111 -8.82 -17.00 22.41
CA ALA A 111 -8.16 -16.73 21.15
C ALA A 111 -8.02 -15.21 20.96
N ARG A 112 -6.83 -14.73 20.61
CA ARG A 112 -6.55 -13.32 20.31
C ARG A 112 -5.82 -13.18 18.98
N ALA A 113 -6.31 -12.27 18.15
CA ALA A 113 -5.61 -11.87 16.93
C ALA A 113 -4.59 -10.77 17.27
N ARG A 114 -3.42 -10.84 16.64
CA ARG A 114 -2.37 -9.81 16.69
C ARG A 114 -2.02 -9.36 15.29
N ALA A 115 -1.74 -8.07 15.13
CA ALA A 115 -1.25 -7.52 13.88
C ALA A 115 0.14 -8.06 13.56
N GLY A 116 0.31 -8.58 12.34
CA GLY A 116 1.61 -8.93 11.80
C GLY A 116 2.33 -7.73 11.17
N ALA A 117 3.54 -7.98 10.68
CA ALA A 117 4.36 -6.93 10.07
C ALA A 117 3.79 -6.41 8.74
N ALA A 118 3.02 -7.23 8.00
CA ALA A 118 2.44 -6.84 6.71
C ALA A 118 1.58 -5.60 6.81
N LEU A 119 0.69 -5.49 7.82
CA LEU A 119 -0.14 -4.30 8.02
C LEU A 119 0.69 -3.01 8.12
N GLY A 120 1.82 -3.05 8.84
CA GLY A 120 2.73 -1.91 8.91
C GLY A 120 3.36 -1.55 7.57
N LEU A 121 3.77 -2.56 6.79
CA LEU A 121 4.35 -2.38 5.45
C LEU A 121 3.33 -1.80 4.46
N GLU A 122 2.09 -2.24 4.51
CA GLU A 122 0.98 -1.73 3.69
C GLU A 122 0.67 -0.27 4.00
N LEU A 123 0.54 0.07 5.27
CA LEU A 123 0.29 1.46 5.69
C LEU A 123 1.41 2.39 5.24
N VAL A 124 2.67 2.02 5.48
CA VAL A 124 3.82 2.82 5.05
C VAL A 124 3.89 2.89 3.53
N GLY A 125 3.71 1.76 2.84
CA GLY A 125 3.68 1.68 1.38
C GLY A 125 2.60 2.57 0.77
N GLY A 126 1.37 2.53 1.30
CA GLY A 126 0.25 3.37 0.87
C GLY A 126 0.53 4.86 1.05
N VAL A 127 1.03 5.27 2.22
CA VAL A 127 1.41 6.67 2.49
C VAL A 127 2.51 7.14 1.53
N LEU A 128 3.53 6.33 1.28
CA LEU A 128 4.61 6.67 0.35
C LEU A 128 4.11 6.79 -1.09
N LEU A 129 3.15 5.96 -1.53
CA LEU A 129 2.53 6.10 -2.85
C LEU A 129 1.75 7.41 -2.98
N VAL A 130 0.96 7.79 -1.97
CA VAL A 130 0.25 9.08 -1.95
C VAL A 130 1.24 10.23 -2.02
N ALA A 131 2.31 10.20 -1.22
CA ALA A 131 3.33 11.25 -1.22
C ALA A 131 4.06 11.33 -2.56
N ALA A 132 4.49 10.19 -3.11
CA ALA A 132 5.15 10.10 -4.41
C ALA A 132 4.26 10.64 -5.54
N GLY A 133 2.98 10.24 -5.55
CA GLY A 133 1.99 10.69 -6.51
C GLY A 133 1.75 12.20 -6.44
N GLY A 134 1.61 12.76 -5.23
CA GLY A 134 1.46 14.18 -5.01
C GLY A 134 2.66 15.00 -5.51
N LEU A 135 3.89 14.55 -5.20
CA LEU A 135 5.12 15.19 -5.68
C LEU A 135 5.24 15.13 -7.22
N LEU A 136 4.87 13.99 -7.82
CA LEU A 136 4.92 13.81 -9.26
C LEU A 136 3.89 14.70 -9.98
N ALA A 137 2.67 14.78 -9.43
CA ALA A 137 1.60 15.65 -9.94
C ALA A 137 1.99 17.13 -9.85
N ALA A 138 2.57 17.56 -8.73
CA ALA A 138 3.05 18.93 -8.53
C ALA A 138 4.17 19.29 -9.51
N ALA A 139 5.12 18.36 -9.76
CA ALA A 139 6.21 18.55 -10.70
C ALA A 139 5.75 18.59 -12.19
N GLY A 140 4.55 18.06 -12.49
CA GLY A 140 3.97 18.07 -13.83
C GLY A 140 3.11 19.29 -14.15
N GLY A 141 2.70 20.06 -13.13
CA GLY A 141 1.80 21.23 -13.30
C GLY A 141 2.47 22.52 -13.83
N GLY A 142 3.78 22.54 -13.98
CA GLY A 142 4.57 23.73 -14.31
C GLY A 142 4.79 24.06 -15.79
N ALA A 143 4.09 23.40 -16.73
CA ALA A 143 4.19 23.82 -18.14
C ALA A 143 3.36 25.11 -18.35
N PRO A 144 3.99 26.24 -18.70
CA PRO A 144 3.24 27.43 -19.05
C PRO A 144 2.39 27.12 -20.28
N VAL A 145 1.07 27.39 -20.14
CA VAL A 145 0.16 27.44 -21.31
C VAL A 145 0.75 28.46 -22.29
N GLY A 146 1.38 27.95 -23.34
CA GLY A 146 2.02 28.78 -24.35
C GLY A 146 1.01 29.81 -24.86
N ARG A 147 1.29 31.10 -24.63
CA ARG A 147 0.65 32.18 -25.34
C ARG A 147 0.80 31.89 -26.84
N ARG A 148 -0.28 31.52 -27.51
CA ARG A 148 -0.34 31.58 -28.97
C ARG A 148 0.08 32.99 -29.39
N PRO A 149 1.10 33.17 -30.24
CA PRO A 149 1.35 34.47 -30.81
C PRO A 149 0.11 34.89 -31.57
N ALA A 150 -0.41 36.05 -31.26
CA ALA A 150 -1.46 36.71 -32.06
C ALA A 150 -0.88 36.92 -33.46
N SER A 151 -1.40 36.20 -34.44
CA SER A 151 -1.15 36.44 -35.86
C SER A 151 -1.80 37.79 -36.22
N GLY A 152 -0.98 38.84 -36.31
CA GLY A 152 -1.34 40.11 -36.96
C GLY A 152 -1.37 39.94 -38.47
#